data_5a77461362efd1d6410d6faa4b628bef
#
_entry.id   5a77461362efd1d6410d6faa4b628bef
#
_cell.length_a   1.000
_cell.length_b   1.000
_cell.length_c   1.000
_cell.angle_alpha   90.00
_cell.angle_beta   90.00
_cell.angle_gamma   90.00
#
_symmetry.space_group_name_H-M   'P 1'
#
loop_
_entity.id
_entity.type
_entity.pdbx_description
1 polymer ?
#
loop_
_entity_poly.entity_id
_entity_poly.type
_entity_poly.pdbx_seq_one_letter_code
_entity_poly.pdbx_strand_id
1 'polypeptide(L)'
;DKLERVAAEITAAGGPPASCHPVDIRDEEAVTTTVAAALARHGRLDGLVNNAGGQFPAPLETISLKGWDAVVRTNLAGGFLVAREAYRQWMKAHGGAIVNMIADIWHGMPGMGHSGAARAGMLNFTETAACEWAASGVRVNAVAPGWIASSGLDTYDESMKAQLRRLRAVVPLQRFGTESEVSATIVFLLSEAAAFITGTCVRIDGGVPNARHTWPARPPAHASDASAPFDGFHLASSPRMLRDD
;
A
#
# COMPACT_ATOMS: atom_id res chain seq x y z
N ASP A 1 8.62 8.97 -18.35
CA ASP A 1 7.69 9.41 -17.32
C ASP A 1 7.92 8.66 -16.00
N LYS A 2 6.96 8.62 -15.05
CA LYS A 2 7.21 8.03 -13.72
C LYS A 2 7.52 6.53 -13.76
N LEU A 3 6.85 5.76 -14.61
CA LEU A 3 7.06 4.31 -14.72
C LEU A 3 8.45 4.02 -15.30
N GLU A 4 8.83 4.72 -16.36
CA GLU A 4 10.13 4.56 -17.00
C GLU A 4 11.29 4.95 -16.08
N ARG A 5 11.08 6.01 -15.25
CA ARG A 5 12.06 6.39 -14.24
C ARG A 5 12.28 5.27 -13.22
N VAL A 6 11.19 4.69 -12.67
CA VAL A 6 11.29 3.59 -11.72
C VAL A 6 11.94 2.36 -12.36
N ALA A 7 11.60 2.03 -13.60
CA ALA A 7 12.24 0.94 -14.34
C ALA A 7 13.75 1.17 -14.52
N ALA A 8 14.17 2.40 -14.81
CA ALA A 8 15.59 2.77 -14.91
C ALA A 8 16.28 2.68 -13.54
N GLU A 9 15.65 3.13 -12.47
CA GLU A 9 16.17 3.01 -11.09
C GLU A 9 16.38 1.54 -10.69
N ILE A 10 15.42 0.65 -11.00
CA ILE A 10 15.55 -0.80 -10.75
C ILE A 10 16.77 -1.36 -11.50
N THR A 11 16.93 -1.02 -12.77
CA THR A 11 18.05 -1.48 -13.57
C THR A 11 19.39 -0.94 -13.05
N ALA A 12 19.44 0.34 -12.67
CA ALA A 12 20.64 0.95 -12.10
C ALA A 12 21.05 0.33 -10.75
N ALA A 13 20.07 -0.16 -9.97
CA ALA A 13 20.30 -0.89 -8.74
C ALA A 13 20.69 -2.38 -8.96
N GLY A 14 20.87 -2.82 -10.20
CA GLY A 14 21.24 -4.20 -10.54
C GLY A 14 20.04 -5.17 -10.57
N GLY A 15 18.82 -4.66 -10.54
CA GLY A 15 17.61 -5.47 -10.66
C GLY A 15 17.35 -5.91 -12.11
N PRO A 16 16.47 -6.89 -12.33
CA PRO A 16 16.10 -7.35 -13.66
C PRO A 16 15.34 -6.25 -14.42
N PRO A 17 15.40 -6.26 -15.76
CA PRO A 17 14.65 -5.31 -16.58
C PRO A 17 13.15 -5.36 -16.27
N ALA A 18 12.58 -4.21 -15.90
CA ALA A 18 11.15 -4.07 -15.66
C ALA A 18 10.41 -3.71 -16.96
N SER A 19 9.16 -4.18 -17.10
CA SER A 19 8.25 -3.73 -18.15
C SER A 19 7.23 -2.75 -17.60
N CYS A 20 6.93 -1.70 -18.36
CA CYS A 20 5.96 -0.68 -18.00
C CYS A 20 4.67 -0.85 -18.80
N HIS A 21 3.53 -0.93 -18.13
CA HIS A 21 2.22 -1.09 -18.73
C HIS A 21 1.27 -0.03 -18.17
N PRO A 22 1.18 1.17 -18.80
CA PRO A 22 0.20 2.16 -18.39
C PRO A 22 -1.22 1.61 -18.54
N VAL A 23 -1.98 1.59 -17.45
CA VAL A 23 -3.34 1.03 -17.41
C VAL A 23 -4.21 1.78 -16.41
N ASP A 24 -5.48 1.99 -16.74
CA ASP A 24 -6.50 2.35 -15.76
C ASP A 24 -7.07 1.06 -15.14
N ILE A 25 -6.75 0.80 -13.89
CA ILE A 25 -7.19 -0.42 -13.21
C ILE A 25 -8.71 -0.50 -13.01
N ARG A 26 -9.47 0.58 -13.31
CA ARG A 26 -10.93 0.61 -13.27
C ARG A 26 -11.58 0.08 -14.56
N ASP A 27 -10.78 -0.15 -15.57
CA ASP A 27 -11.18 -0.72 -16.87
C ASP A 27 -10.83 -2.20 -16.90
N GLU A 28 -11.86 -3.04 -16.90
CA GLU A 28 -11.72 -4.50 -16.83
C GLU A 28 -11.00 -5.08 -18.05
N GLU A 29 -11.30 -4.60 -19.26
CA GLU A 29 -10.68 -5.07 -20.48
C GLU A 29 -9.19 -4.66 -20.55
N ALA A 30 -8.89 -3.43 -20.16
CA ALA A 30 -7.52 -2.94 -20.07
C ALA A 30 -6.70 -3.73 -19.06
N VAL A 31 -7.25 -4.06 -17.89
CA VAL A 31 -6.61 -4.91 -16.88
C VAL A 31 -6.35 -6.31 -17.42
N THR A 32 -7.35 -6.94 -18.05
CA THR A 32 -7.22 -8.27 -18.64
C THR A 32 -6.08 -8.32 -19.67
N THR A 33 -6.04 -7.35 -20.56
CA THR A 33 -5.01 -7.23 -21.60
C THR A 33 -3.64 -6.98 -21.00
N THR A 34 -3.55 -6.14 -19.96
CA THR A 34 -2.29 -5.80 -19.30
C THR A 34 -1.67 -7.01 -18.59
N VAL A 35 -2.47 -7.79 -17.88
CA VAL A 35 -1.98 -9.02 -17.22
C VAL A 35 -1.51 -10.03 -18.27
N ALA A 36 -2.25 -10.22 -19.37
CA ALA A 36 -1.85 -11.08 -20.47
C ALA A 36 -0.52 -10.62 -21.11
N ALA A 37 -0.34 -9.32 -21.32
CA ALA A 37 0.90 -8.76 -21.88
C ALA A 37 2.10 -8.96 -20.95
N ALA A 38 1.91 -8.78 -19.64
CA ALA A 38 2.96 -9.05 -18.65
C ALA A 38 3.35 -10.53 -18.65
N LEU A 39 2.38 -11.43 -18.69
CA LEU A 39 2.63 -12.88 -18.77
C LEU A 39 3.33 -13.27 -20.07
N ALA A 40 2.92 -12.72 -21.21
CA ALA A 40 3.59 -12.97 -22.49
C ALA A 40 5.06 -12.48 -22.48
N ARG A 41 5.35 -11.40 -21.76
CA ARG A 41 6.70 -10.83 -21.64
C ARG A 41 7.60 -11.63 -20.71
N HIS A 42 7.09 -12.05 -19.55
CA HIS A 42 7.89 -12.59 -18.46
C HIS A 42 7.72 -14.10 -18.24
N GLY A 43 6.67 -14.71 -18.84
CA GLY A 43 6.40 -16.14 -18.77
C GLY A 43 5.85 -16.63 -17.42
N ARG A 44 5.79 -15.75 -16.40
CA ARG A 44 5.33 -16.11 -15.04
C ARG A 44 4.85 -14.85 -14.26
N LEU A 45 4.04 -15.11 -13.23
CA LEU A 45 3.56 -14.09 -12.29
C LEU A 45 3.47 -14.70 -10.88
N ASP A 46 4.52 -14.56 -10.08
CA ASP A 46 4.63 -15.18 -8.76
C ASP A 46 4.05 -14.32 -7.65
N GLY A 47 4.07 -13.02 -7.83
CA GLY A 47 3.62 -12.04 -6.85
C GLY A 47 2.85 -10.89 -7.46
N LEU A 48 1.87 -10.39 -6.72
CA LEU A 48 1.11 -9.18 -7.07
C LEU A 48 1.09 -8.23 -5.88
N VAL A 49 1.37 -6.96 -6.11
CA VAL A 49 1.15 -5.88 -5.15
C VAL A 49 0.06 -4.94 -5.69
N ASN A 50 -1.11 -4.99 -5.10
CA ASN A 50 -2.20 -4.05 -5.37
C ASN A 50 -1.95 -2.74 -4.61
N ASN A 51 -1.11 -1.88 -5.17
CA ASN A 51 -0.74 -0.60 -4.57
C ASN A 51 -1.46 0.59 -5.20
N ALA A 52 -1.92 0.47 -6.46
CA ALA A 52 -2.61 1.56 -7.14
C ALA A 52 -3.83 2.04 -6.35
N GLY A 53 -3.90 3.35 -6.11
CA GLY A 53 -4.97 3.93 -5.32
C GLY A 53 -4.89 5.45 -5.30
N GLY A 54 -5.93 6.06 -4.77
CA GLY A 54 -5.99 7.51 -4.63
C GLY A 54 -7.11 7.93 -3.68
N GLN A 55 -6.98 9.12 -3.13
CA GLN A 55 -7.95 9.70 -2.21
C GLN A 55 -7.80 11.22 -2.18
N PHE A 56 -8.78 11.88 -1.62
CA PHE A 56 -8.73 13.32 -1.34
C PHE A 56 -9.42 13.61 -0.01
N PRO A 57 -8.94 14.58 0.79
CA PRO A 57 -9.58 14.93 2.04
C PRO A 57 -10.89 15.72 1.76
N ALA A 58 -11.97 15.32 2.42
CA ALA A 58 -13.25 16.05 2.41
C ALA A 58 -14.11 15.62 3.60
N PRO A 59 -14.88 16.53 4.21
CA PRO A 59 -15.95 16.18 5.14
C PRO A 59 -16.94 15.23 4.47
N LEU A 60 -17.45 14.25 5.21
CA LEU A 60 -18.27 13.16 4.65
C LEU A 60 -19.50 13.69 3.88
N GLU A 61 -20.17 14.71 4.45
CA GLU A 61 -21.37 15.33 3.86
C GLU A 61 -21.10 16.13 2.58
N THR A 62 -19.82 16.45 2.29
CA THR A 62 -19.45 17.21 1.07
C THR A 62 -18.96 16.30 -0.05
N ILE A 63 -18.75 15.01 0.21
CA ILE A 63 -18.29 14.07 -0.81
C ILE A 63 -19.46 13.84 -1.82
N SER A 64 -19.26 14.27 -3.06
CA SER A 64 -20.21 13.96 -4.13
C SER A 64 -20.21 12.46 -4.47
N LEU A 65 -21.32 11.95 -5.00
CA LEU A 65 -21.39 10.56 -5.47
C LEU A 65 -20.27 10.25 -6.49
N LYS A 66 -20.00 11.17 -7.41
CA LYS A 66 -18.90 11.04 -8.37
C LYS A 66 -17.54 10.91 -7.68
N GLY A 67 -17.28 11.69 -6.65
CA GLY A 67 -16.05 11.63 -5.86
C GLY A 67 -15.95 10.32 -5.06
N TRP A 68 -17.07 9.91 -4.45
CA TRP A 68 -17.18 8.61 -3.79
C TRP A 68 -16.84 7.46 -4.73
N ASP A 69 -17.54 7.39 -5.86
CA ASP A 69 -17.36 6.33 -6.87
C ASP A 69 -15.94 6.30 -7.42
N ALA A 70 -15.33 7.46 -7.67
CA ALA A 70 -13.97 7.52 -8.18
C ALA A 70 -12.97 6.83 -7.22
N VAL A 71 -13.10 7.07 -5.92
CA VAL A 71 -12.22 6.47 -4.91
C VAL A 71 -12.54 4.98 -4.69
N VAL A 72 -13.80 4.61 -4.58
CA VAL A 72 -14.23 3.21 -4.39
C VAL A 72 -13.85 2.36 -5.61
N ARG A 73 -14.07 2.86 -6.81
CA ARG A 73 -13.70 2.16 -8.04
C ARG A 73 -12.19 1.96 -8.15
N THR A 74 -11.39 2.92 -7.74
CA THR A 74 -9.92 2.78 -7.79
C THR A 74 -9.41 1.87 -6.66
N ASN A 75 -9.79 2.16 -5.41
CA ASN A 75 -9.19 1.51 -4.23
C ASN A 75 -9.77 0.13 -3.90
N LEU A 76 -10.93 -0.21 -4.44
CA LEU A 76 -11.59 -1.50 -4.20
C LEU A 76 -11.81 -2.27 -5.50
N ALA A 77 -12.64 -1.76 -6.41
CA ALA A 77 -12.98 -2.49 -7.63
C ALA A 77 -11.74 -2.74 -8.52
N GLY A 78 -10.87 -1.74 -8.68
CA GLY A 78 -9.64 -1.87 -9.47
C GLY A 78 -8.69 -2.91 -8.88
N GLY A 79 -8.47 -2.89 -7.56
CA GLY A 79 -7.65 -3.91 -6.89
C GLY A 79 -8.24 -5.32 -7.04
N PHE A 80 -9.57 -5.46 -6.95
CA PHE A 80 -10.27 -6.71 -7.22
C PHE A 80 -10.04 -7.19 -8.66
N LEU A 81 -10.20 -6.31 -9.66
CA LEU A 81 -10.02 -6.67 -11.07
C LEU A 81 -8.60 -7.18 -11.34
N VAL A 82 -7.58 -6.47 -10.86
CA VAL A 82 -6.18 -6.88 -11.04
C VAL A 82 -5.89 -8.22 -10.34
N ALA A 83 -6.34 -8.39 -9.10
CA ALA A 83 -6.15 -9.65 -8.36
C ALA A 83 -6.86 -10.82 -9.05
N ARG A 84 -8.10 -10.61 -9.49
CA ARG A 84 -8.88 -11.63 -10.20
C ARG A 84 -8.21 -12.08 -11.50
N GLU A 85 -7.72 -11.14 -12.29
CA GLU A 85 -7.05 -11.46 -13.55
C GLU A 85 -5.68 -12.13 -13.33
N ALA A 86 -4.89 -11.71 -12.35
CA ALA A 86 -3.67 -12.40 -11.95
C ALA A 86 -3.96 -13.85 -11.53
N TYR A 87 -5.02 -14.05 -10.74
CA TYR A 87 -5.46 -15.38 -10.34
C TYR A 87 -5.90 -16.22 -11.52
N ARG A 88 -6.85 -15.73 -12.35
CA ARG A 88 -7.45 -16.49 -13.46
C ARG A 88 -6.44 -16.88 -14.53
N GLN A 89 -5.54 -15.95 -14.90
CA GLN A 89 -4.62 -16.13 -16.02
C GLN A 89 -3.35 -16.90 -15.62
N TRP A 90 -3.00 -16.94 -14.33
CA TRP A 90 -1.77 -17.59 -13.90
C TRP A 90 -1.85 -18.30 -12.55
N MET A 91 -2.14 -17.59 -11.46
CA MET A 91 -1.93 -18.09 -10.10
C MET A 91 -2.83 -19.28 -9.75
N LYS A 92 -4.00 -19.41 -10.38
CA LYS A 92 -4.89 -20.58 -10.19
C LYS A 92 -4.20 -21.92 -10.50
N ALA A 93 -3.28 -21.92 -11.46
CA ALA A 93 -2.57 -23.14 -11.89
C ALA A 93 -1.18 -23.27 -11.27
N HIS A 94 -0.58 -22.17 -10.80
CA HIS A 94 0.83 -22.14 -10.43
C HIS A 94 1.10 -21.70 -8.98
N GLY A 95 0.07 -21.27 -8.25
CA GLY A 95 0.26 -20.63 -6.94
C GLY A 95 0.76 -19.20 -7.04
N GLY A 96 1.07 -18.59 -5.91
CA GLY A 96 1.59 -17.24 -5.85
C GLY A 96 1.27 -16.51 -4.54
N ALA A 97 1.61 -15.22 -4.49
CA ALA A 97 1.31 -14.38 -3.34
C ALA A 97 0.77 -13.01 -3.77
N ILE A 98 -0.29 -12.55 -3.12
CA ILE A 98 -0.90 -11.24 -3.35
C ILE A 98 -0.81 -10.41 -2.07
N VAL A 99 -0.38 -9.15 -2.20
CA VAL A 99 -0.38 -8.17 -1.12
C VAL A 99 -1.24 -6.98 -1.52
N ASN A 100 -2.29 -6.75 -0.78
CA ASN A 100 -3.21 -5.64 -0.99
C ASN A 100 -2.82 -4.47 -0.08
N MET A 101 -2.62 -3.28 -0.68
CA MET A 101 -2.40 -2.05 0.06
C MET A 101 -3.74 -1.53 0.58
N ILE A 102 -3.87 -1.46 1.90
CA ILE A 102 -4.99 -0.76 2.53
C ILE A 102 -4.48 0.49 3.27
N ALA A 103 -5.08 0.86 4.38
CA ALA A 103 -4.65 1.97 5.23
C ALA A 103 -5.04 1.68 6.69
N ASP A 104 -4.64 2.55 7.60
CA ASP A 104 -5.19 2.55 8.95
C ASP A 104 -6.68 2.93 8.90
N ILE A 105 -7.55 1.91 8.98
CA ILE A 105 -9.01 2.04 8.91
C ILE A 105 -9.70 1.83 10.26
N TRP A 106 -8.95 1.44 11.27
CA TRP A 106 -9.49 1.16 12.60
C TRP A 106 -9.94 2.46 13.25
N HIS A 107 -11.16 2.42 13.78
CA HIS A 107 -11.86 3.58 14.35
C HIS A 107 -12.34 4.61 13.29
N GLY A 108 -12.37 4.22 12.01
CA GLY A 108 -12.82 5.06 10.91
C GLY A 108 -11.73 5.97 10.35
N MET A 109 -12.05 6.64 9.24
CA MET A 109 -11.17 7.60 8.57
C MET A 109 -11.86 8.96 8.42
N PRO A 110 -12.00 9.76 9.49
CA PRO A 110 -12.58 11.10 9.39
C PRO A 110 -11.88 11.96 8.33
N GLY A 111 -12.65 12.65 7.51
CA GLY A 111 -12.14 13.42 6.39
C GLY A 111 -11.79 12.60 5.13
N MET A 112 -11.90 11.27 5.20
CA MET A 112 -11.60 10.36 4.06
C MET A 112 -12.56 9.16 4.03
N GLY A 113 -13.85 9.36 4.32
CA GLY A 113 -14.84 8.28 4.49
C GLY A 113 -14.96 7.33 3.30
N HIS A 114 -14.86 7.84 2.06
CA HIS A 114 -14.84 7.02 0.84
C HIS A 114 -13.62 6.08 0.77
N SER A 115 -12.44 6.56 1.18
CA SER A 115 -11.23 5.74 1.23
C SER A 115 -11.33 4.70 2.33
N GLY A 116 -11.80 5.08 3.53
CA GLY A 116 -12.00 4.15 4.64
C GLY A 116 -12.94 3.00 4.26
N ALA A 117 -14.06 3.30 3.63
CA ALA A 117 -15.01 2.29 3.14
C ALA A 117 -14.38 1.35 2.10
N ALA A 118 -13.66 1.90 1.12
CA ALA A 118 -13.00 1.12 0.08
C ALA A 118 -11.88 0.21 0.65
N ARG A 119 -11.09 0.73 1.58
CA ARG A 119 -9.99 -0.02 2.22
C ARG A 119 -10.50 -1.10 3.18
N ALA A 120 -11.60 -0.86 3.88
CA ALA A 120 -12.29 -1.88 4.66
C ALA A 120 -12.84 -3.01 3.78
N GLY A 121 -13.44 -2.64 2.63
CA GLY A 121 -13.84 -3.61 1.60
C GLY A 121 -12.68 -4.44 1.07
N MET A 122 -11.52 -3.82 0.83
CA MET A 122 -10.32 -4.53 0.37
C MET A 122 -9.75 -5.47 1.46
N LEU A 123 -9.87 -5.13 2.75
CA LEU A 123 -9.51 -6.04 3.84
C LEU A 123 -10.40 -7.29 3.81
N ASN A 124 -11.72 -7.11 3.73
CA ASN A 124 -12.65 -8.25 3.64
C ASN A 124 -12.42 -9.09 2.37
N PHE A 125 -12.15 -8.44 1.23
CA PHE A 125 -11.73 -9.14 0.01
C PHE A 125 -10.46 -9.97 0.22
N THR A 126 -9.47 -9.44 0.93
CA THR A 126 -8.22 -10.15 1.26
C THR A 126 -8.51 -11.45 2.02
N GLU A 127 -9.34 -11.38 3.06
CA GLU A 127 -9.73 -12.53 3.89
C GLU A 127 -10.51 -13.56 3.07
N THR A 128 -11.46 -13.10 2.25
CA THR A 128 -12.26 -13.97 1.38
C THR A 128 -11.39 -14.68 0.34
N ALA A 129 -10.56 -13.93 -0.39
CA ALA A 129 -9.70 -14.48 -1.42
C ALA A 129 -8.64 -15.43 -0.85
N ALA A 130 -8.14 -15.17 0.36
CA ALA A 130 -7.22 -16.06 1.04
C ALA A 130 -7.84 -17.45 1.28
N CYS A 131 -9.11 -17.50 1.65
CA CYS A 131 -9.83 -18.75 1.85
C CYS A 131 -10.15 -19.45 0.51
N GLU A 132 -10.69 -18.71 -0.45
CA GLU A 132 -11.14 -19.30 -1.71
C GLU A 132 -9.98 -19.79 -2.60
N TRP A 133 -8.83 -19.11 -2.56
CA TRP A 133 -7.69 -19.38 -3.42
C TRP A 133 -6.60 -20.24 -2.76
N ALA A 134 -6.78 -20.60 -1.49
CA ALA A 134 -5.83 -21.44 -0.74
C ALA A 134 -5.58 -22.80 -1.44
N ALA A 135 -6.63 -23.43 -1.98
CA ALA A 135 -6.50 -24.70 -2.68
C ALA A 135 -5.63 -24.62 -3.95
N SER A 136 -5.45 -23.42 -4.50
CA SER A 136 -4.55 -23.15 -5.63
C SER A 136 -3.12 -22.79 -5.18
N GLY A 137 -2.82 -22.84 -3.89
CA GLY A 137 -1.53 -22.44 -3.36
C GLY A 137 -1.29 -20.91 -3.43
N VAL A 138 -2.36 -20.11 -3.45
CA VAL A 138 -2.27 -18.66 -3.48
C VAL A 138 -2.48 -18.09 -2.08
N ARG A 139 -1.52 -17.31 -1.60
CA ARG A 139 -1.62 -16.55 -0.36
C ARG A 139 -2.06 -15.12 -0.66
N VAL A 140 -3.01 -14.60 0.10
CA VAL A 140 -3.50 -13.23 -0.06
C VAL A 140 -3.46 -12.54 1.30
N ASN A 141 -2.68 -11.47 1.40
CA ASN A 141 -2.53 -10.68 2.61
C ASN A 141 -2.71 -9.19 2.33
N ALA A 142 -2.87 -8.40 3.36
CA ALA A 142 -2.91 -6.96 3.27
C ALA A 142 -1.80 -6.31 4.12
N VAL A 143 -1.41 -5.10 3.73
CA VAL A 143 -0.63 -4.20 4.57
C VAL A 143 -1.41 -2.92 4.80
N ALA A 144 -1.35 -2.41 6.03
CA ALA A 144 -2.03 -1.19 6.45
C ALA A 144 -1.00 -0.15 6.93
N PRO A 145 -0.46 0.67 6.04
CA PRO A 145 0.39 1.77 6.43
C PRO A 145 -0.38 2.83 7.20
N GLY A 146 0.25 3.37 8.24
CA GLY A 146 -0.21 4.58 8.93
C GLY A 146 0.31 5.84 8.24
N TRP A 147 0.90 6.74 9.02
CA TRP A 147 1.49 7.96 8.51
C TRP A 147 2.90 7.70 7.95
N ILE A 148 3.00 7.61 6.63
CA ILE A 148 4.23 7.30 5.92
C ILE A 148 4.72 8.56 5.20
N ALA A 149 5.97 8.95 5.45
CA ALA A 149 6.63 10.00 4.70
C ALA A 149 6.92 9.49 3.29
N SER A 150 6.13 9.95 2.33
CA SER A 150 6.26 9.61 0.92
C SER A 150 6.22 10.87 0.06
N SER A 151 6.68 10.76 -1.18
CA SER A 151 6.59 11.86 -2.14
C SER A 151 5.16 12.33 -2.40
N GLY A 152 4.16 11.52 -2.08
CA GLY A 152 2.74 11.90 -2.13
C GLY A 152 2.41 13.02 -1.14
N LEU A 153 3.05 13.06 0.02
CA LEU A 153 2.86 14.14 1.01
C LEU A 153 3.45 15.47 0.53
N ASP A 154 4.45 15.44 -0.35
CA ASP A 154 5.06 16.64 -0.93
C ASP A 154 4.09 17.41 -1.85
N THR A 155 3.00 16.79 -2.29
CA THR A 155 2.00 17.42 -3.17
C THR A 155 1.01 18.32 -2.41
N TYR A 156 0.92 18.20 -1.09
CA TYR A 156 0.04 19.04 -0.27
C TYR A 156 0.60 20.46 -0.10
N ASP A 157 -0.30 21.42 0.15
CA ASP A 157 0.09 22.79 0.48
C ASP A 157 0.78 22.89 1.86
N GLU A 158 1.43 24.01 2.14
CA GLU A 158 2.18 24.19 3.39
C GLU A 158 1.30 24.18 4.65
N SER A 159 0.04 24.59 4.54
CA SER A 159 -0.91 24.56 5.68
C SER A 159 -1.22 23.12 6.07
N MET A 160 -1.45 22.27 5.07
CA MET A 160 -1.69 20.83 5.26
C MET A 160 -0.41 20.15 5.77
N LYS A 161 0.75 20.46 5.21
CA LYS A 161 2.04 19.93 5.69
C LYS A 161 2.29 20.27 7.15
N ALA A 162 1.97 21.50 7.58
CA ALA A 162 2.09 21.89 8.99
C ALA A 162 1.18 21.06 9.91
N GLN A 163 -0.03 20.72 9.45
CA GLN A 163 -0.91 19.79 10.18
C GLN A 163 -0.34 18.37 10.21
N LEU A 164 0.14 17.87 9.08
CA LEU A 164 0.73 16.53 8.98
C LEU A 164 1.94 16.39 9.92
N ARG A 165 2.83 17.39 9.99
CA ARG A 165 3.96 17.35 10.92
C ARG A 165 3.52 17.18 12.38
N ARG A 166 2.35 17.73 12.76
CA ARG A 166 1.80 17.55 14.12
C ARG A 166 1.31 16.12 14.37
N LEU A 167 0.94 15.38 13.31
CA LEU A 167 0.44 14.02 13.46
C LEU A 167 1.51 13.05 13.97
N ARG A 168 2.79 13.32 13.75
CA ARG A 168 3.86 12.50 14.32
C ARG A 168 3.77 12.41 15.86
N ALA A 169 3.29 13.48 16.51
CA ALA A 169 3.16 13.51 17.97
C ALA A 169 2.07 12.57 18.53
N VAL A 170 1.11 12.14 17.69
CA VAL A 170 0.08 11.16 18.07
C VAL A 170 0.46 9.72 17.71
N VAL A 171 1.55 9.55 16.96
CA VAL A 171 2.11 8.22 16.69
C VAL A 171 2.90 7.77 17.92
N PRO A 172 2.63 6.58 18.49
CA PRO A 172 3.39 6.08 19.63
C PRO A 172 4.91 6.07 19.42
N LEU A 173 5.39 5.74 18.20
CA LEU A 173 6.82 5.79 17.86
C LEU A 173 7.34 7.21 17.59
N GLN A 174 6.50 8.25 17.70
CA GLN A 174 6.87 9.69 17.60
C GLN A 174 7.54 10.12 16.30
N ARG A 175 7.33 9.36 15.21
CA ARG A 175 7.85 9.66 13.88
C ARG A 175 6.89 9.18 12.79
N PHE A 176 7.11 9.61 11.57
CA PHE A 176 6.54 8.98 10.39
C PHE A 176 7.26 7.66 10.08
N GLY A 177 6.53 6.71 9.50
CA GLY A 177 7.16 5.57 8.83
C GLY A 177 7.78 5.98 7.49
N THR A 178 8.60 5.11 6.93
CA THR A 178 9.21 5.27 5.61
C THR A 178 8.60 4.32 4.59
N GLU A 179 8.76 4.63 3.30
CA GLU A 179 8.37 3.72 2.21
C GLU A 179 9.14 2.39 2.30
N SER A 180 10.40 2.40 2.76
CA SER A 180 11.22 1.22 2.99
C SER A 180 10.64 0.30 4.08
N GLU A 181 10.10 0.85 5.16
CA GLU A 181 9.47 0.06 6.22
C GLU A 181 8.20 -0.66 5.74
N VAL A 182 7.42 -0.02 4.87
CA VAL A 182 6.25 -0.64 4.22
C VAL A 182 6.72 -1.71 3.23
N SER A 183 7.68 -1.40 2.40
CA SER A 183 8.21 -2.27 1.36
C SER A 183 8.86 -3.53 1.94
N ALA A 184 9.59 -3.44 3.05
CA ALA A 184 10.17 -4.60 3.73
C ALA A 184 9.10 -5.62 4.13
N THR A 185 7.97 -5.16 4.66
CA THR A 185 6.83 -6.03 5.01
C THR A 185 6.20 -6.65 3.77
N ILE A 186 6.06 -5.89 2.68
CA ILE A 186 5.52 -6.41 1.41
C ILE A 186 6.43 -7.52 0.87
N VAL A 187 7.75 -7.29 0.83
CA VAL A 187 8.73 -8.29 0.35
C VAL A 187 8.68 -9.55 1.22
N PHE A 188 8.60 -9.41 2.55
CA PHE A 188 8.43 -10.54 3.45
C PHE A 188 7.15 -11.34 3.12
N LEU A 189 6.00 -10.67 2.98
CA LEU A 189 4.73 -11.34 2.68
C LEU A 189 4.69 -12.01 1.29
N LEU A 190 5.45 -11.51 0.33
CA LEU A 190 5.60 -12.13 -1.00
C LEU A 190 6.55 -13.33 -0.97
N SER A 191 7.48 -13.40 -0.02
CA SER A 191 8.52 -14.43 0.04
C SER A 191 8.01 -15.74 0.65
N GLU A 192 8.80 -16.80 0.51
CA GLU A 192 8.55 -18.11 1.13
C GLU A 192 8.61 -18.06 2.66
N ALA A 193 9.29 -17.07 3.25
CA ALA A 193 9.30 -16.90 4.70
C ALA A 193 7.89 -16.66 5.28
N ALA A 194 6.93 -16.23 4.46
CA ALA A 194 5.54 -16.06 4.82
C ALA A 194 4.64 -17.23 4.33
N ALA A 195 5.19 -18.41 4.07
CA ALA A 195 4.46 -19.52 3.46
C ALA A 195 3.22 -19.98 4.25
N PHE A 196 3.19 -19.75 5.57
CA PHE A 196 2.04 -20.09 6.43
C PHE A 196 1.23 -18.85 6.88
N ILE A 197 1.37 -17.73 6.14
CA ILE A 197 0.67 -16.47 6.41
C ILE A 197 -0.24 -16.13 5.24
N THR A 198 -1.55 -16.19 5.46
CA THR A 198 -2.58 -15.80 4.49
C THR A 198 -3.83 -15.28 5.20
N GLY A 199 -4.59 -14.39 4.57
CA GLY A 199 -5.80 -13.79 5.12
C GLY A 199 -5.55 -12.78 6.24
N THR A 200 -4.32 -12.29 6.43
CA THR A 200 -4.00 -11.33 7.49
C THR A 200 -3.75 -9.93 6.95
N CYS A 201 -3.86 -8.97 7.84
CA CYS A 201 -3.42 -7.60 7.61
C CYS A 201 -2.30 -7.24 8.59
N VAL A 202 -1.15 -6.88 8.05
CA VAL A 202 -0.02 -6.38 8.84
C VAL A 202 -0.07 -4.85 8.87
N ARG A 203 -0.19 -4.29 10.06
CA ARG A 203 -0.17 -2.84 10.28
C ARG A 203 1.26 -2.35 10.36
N ILE A 204 1.55 -1.27 9.60
CA ILE A 204 2.85 -0.58 9.60
C ILE A 204 2.56 0.89 9.91
N ASP A 205 2.23 1.17 11.17
CA ASP A 205 1.56 2.39 11.59
C ASP A 205 2.17 3.05 12.84
N GLY A 206 3.27 2.51 13.33
CA GLY A 206 3.91 3.04 14.55
C GLY A 206 3.04 2.90 15.80
N GLY A 207 1.98 2.06 15.76
CA GLY A 207 1.07 1.81 16.87
C GLY A 207 -0.14 2.74 16.95
N VAL A 208 -0.43 3.54 15.92
CA VAL A 208 -1.49 4.58 15.92
C VAL A 208 -2.86 4.08 16.39
N PRO A 209 -3.43 2.96 15.89
CA PRO A 209 -4.75 2.52 16.33
C PRO A 209 -4.82 2.11 17.81
N ASN A 210 -3.67 1.85 18.43
CA ASN A 210 -3.60 1.48 19.85
C ASN A 210 -3.37 2.70 20.75
N ALA A 211 -3.08 3.88 20.17
CA ALA A 211 -2.88 5.10 20.93
C ALA A 211 -4.15 5.51 21.66
N ARG A 212 -4.01 5.93 22.92
CA ARG A 212 -5.11 6.40 23.77
C ARG A 212 -4.80 7.76 24.33
N HIS A 213 -5.77 8.65 24.38
CA HIS A 213 -5.61 10.00 24.94
C HIS A 213 -5.12 10.01 26.39
N THR A 214 -5.45 8.96 27.15
CA THR A 214 -5.03 8.81 28.56
C THR A 214 -3.60 8.28 28.71
N TRP A 215 -2.95 7.88 27.62
CA TRP A 215 -1.57 7.38 27.63
C TRP A 215 -0.75 8.25 26.66
N PRO A 216 -0.13 9.32 27.16
CA PRO A 216 0.62 10.23 26.29
C PRO A 216 1.83 9.52 25.71
N ALA A 217 2.04 9.65 24.40
CA ALA A 217 3.26 9.21 23.76
C ALA A 217 4.44 10.07 24.30
N ARG A 218 5.58 9.44 24.52
CA ARG A 218 6.78 10.08 25.02
C ARG A 218 7.91 9.91 23.99
N PRO A 219 8.78 10.90 23.84
CA PRO A 219 9.99 10.72 23.06
C PRO A 219 10.79 9.51 23.58
N PRO A 220 11.52 8.79 22.73
CA PRO A 220 12.39 7.70 23.17
C PRO A 220 13.38 8.21 24.22
N ALA A 221 13.57 7.45 25.29
CA ALA A 221 14.45 7.83 26.39
C ALA A 221 15.94 7.85 25.98
N HIS A 222 16.27 7.16 24.92
CA HIS A 222 17.60 7.11 24.31
C HIS A 222 17.49 6.84 22.83
N ALA A 223 18.41 7.35 22.07
CA ALA A 223 18.54 7.00 20.67
C ALA A 223 18.98 5.54 20.59
N SER A 224 18.23 4.73 19.86
CA SER A 224 18.58 3.36 19.53
C SER A 224 18.30 3.12 18.06
N ASP A 225 18.95 2.11 17.47
CA ASP A 225 18.67 1.71 16.07
C ASP A 225 17.20 1.35 15.86
N ALA A 226 16.52 0.85 16.91
CA ALA A 226 15.08 0.59 16.88
C ALA A 226 14.20 1.85 16.75
N SER A 227 14.70 3.03 17.11
CA SER A 227 13.99 4.32 16.91
C SER A 227 14.36 5.01 15.59
N ALA A 228 15.39 4.53 14.89
CA ALA A 228 15.74 5.04 13.58
C ALA A 228 14.83 4.42 12.50
N PRO A 229 14.44 5.17 11.46
CA PRO A 229 13.74 4.61 10.33
C PRO A 229 14.61 3.58 9.60
N PHE A 230 14.01 2.46 9.22
CA PHE A 230 14.66 1.53 8.31
C PHE A 230 14.75 2.15 6.92
N ASP A 231 15.96 2.25 6.38
CA ASP A 231 16.23 2.70 5.02
C ASP A 231 16.94 1.57 4.26
N GLY A 232 16.16 0.69 3.67
CA GLY A 232 16.65 -0.46 2.91
C GLY A 232 16.62 -0.26 1.39
N PHE A 233 16.27 0.94 0.92
CA PHE A 233 16.12 1.23 -0.50
C PHE A 233 16.89 2.48 -0.91
N HIS A 234 17.45 2.44 -2.12
CA HIS A 234 17.99 3.62 -2.78
C HIS A 234 16.85 4.47 -3.34
N LEU A 235 16.30 5.34 -2.51
CA LEU A 235 15.52 6.45 -3.02
C LEU A 235 16.47 7.48 -3.63
N ALA A 236 16.18 7.94 -4.84
CA ALA A 236 16.95 9.00 -5.51
C ALA A 236 16.99 10.29 -4.66
N SER A 237 16.00 10.48 -3.78
CA SER A 237 15.98 11.51 -2.75
C SER A 237 15.00 11.14 -1.64
N SER A 238 15.35 11.39 -0.39
CA SER A 238 14.41 11.30 0.72
C SER A 238 13.24 12.27 0.53
N PRO A 239 12.00 11.91 0.90
CA PRO A 239 10.88 12.83 0.91
C PRO A 239 11.20 14.10 1.69
N ARG A 240 10.72 15.26 1.19
CA ARG A 240 10.98 16.55 1.85
C ARG A 240 10.50 16.58 3.30
N MET A 241 9.42 15.88 3.60
CA MET A 241 8.86 15.75 4.94
C MET A 241 9.87 15.21 5.97
N LEU A 242 10.87 14.43 5.56
CA LEU A 242 11.92 13.90 6.43
C LEU A 242 13.17 14.81 6.53
N ARG A 243 13.25 15.85 5.68
CA ARG A 243 14.43 16.72 5.60
C ARG A 243 14.28 18.05 6.33
N ASP A 244 13.05 18.43 6.63
CA ASP A 244 12.70 19.75 7.20
C ASP A 244 12.49 19.68 8.72
N ASP A 245 13.30 18.89 9.44
CA ASP A 245 13.35 18.87 10.91
C ASP A 245 14.42 19.80 11.47
#